data_6b1e63af3a9cdba62f43efe382d9bf75
#
_entry.id   6b1e63af3a9cdba62f43efe382d9bf75
#
_cell.length_a   1.000
_cell.length_b   1.000
_cell.length_c   1.000
_cell.angle_alpha   90.00
_cell.angle_beta   90.00
_cell.angle_gamma   90.00
#
_symmetry.space_group_name_H-M   'P 1'
#
loop_
_entity.id
_entity.type
_entity.pdbx_description
1 polymer ?
#
loop_
_entity_poly.entity_id
_entity_poly.type
_entity_poly.pdbx_seq_one_letter_code
_entity_poly.pdbx_strand_id
1 'polypeptide(L)'
;MSTTKVYLAPANHYNAYCISGYDEKTQCEKLSGLVQRELEAYEGVSVYAATVFSESRDYKGRPEEAAALGADYYLALHDNAYDGAHCGAQAFYHPDSPRSKALATALAERLNAVCTLPVTFPNPVRDGMQAFDGAGYGEIREPYRRGVIPVILEVNFHDYEPSARWLVGTQ
;
A
#
# COMPACT_ATOMS: atom_id res chain seq x y z
N MET A 1 -9.18 10.04 24.93
CA MET A 1 -7.99 9.97 24.05
C MET A 1 -8.47 10.11 22.61
N SER A 2 -7.73 10.79 21.72
CA SER A 2 -8.10 10.87 20.32
C SER A 2 -7.89 9.51 19.65
N THR A 3 -8.87 9.05 18.87
CA THR A 3 -8.77 7.81 18.12
C THR A 3 -8.00 8.06 16.81
N THR A 4 -6.99 7.25 16.53
CA THR A 4 -6.30 7.25 15.23
C THR A 4 -7.14 6.52 14.20
N LYS A 5 -7.43 7.19 13.10
CA LYS A 5 -8.25 6.63 12.02
C LYS A 5 -7.39 6.26 10.81
N VAL A 6 -7.43 5.01 10.40
CA VAL A 6 -6.70 4.47 9.26
C VAL A 6 -7.67 4.07 8.17
N TYR A 7 -7.46 4.59 6.96
CA TYR A 7 -8.20 4.19 5.77
C TYR A 7 -7.34 3.23 4.95
N LEU A 8 -7.86 2.04 4.67
CA LEU A 8 -7.20 1.01 3.87
C LEU A 8 -7.75 1.01 2.43
N ALA A 9 -6.86 1.15 1.47
CA ALA A 9 -7.15 1.17 0.04
C ALA A 9 -6.42 0.02 -0.66
N PRO A 10 -6.97 -1.22 -0.68
CA PRO A 10 -6.34 -2.32 -1.39
C PRO A 10 -6.37 -2.07 -2.90
N ALA A 11 -5.36 -2.56 -3.62
CA ALA A 11 -5.31 -2.52 -5.09
C ALA A 11 -6.59 -3.05 -5.71
N ASN A 12 -7.00 -2.46 -6.82
CA ASN A 12 -8.20 -2.85 -7.56
C ASN A 12 -7.88 -3.25 -9.01
N HIS A 13 -6.68 -3.80 -9.22
CA HIS A 13 -6.20 -4.26 -10.52
C HIS A 13 -6.25 -5.77 -10.60
N TYR A 14 -6.81 -6.30 -11.69
CA TYR A 14 -6.76 -7.73 -12.00
C TYR A 14 -5.49 -8.01 -12.82
N ASN A 15 -4.39 -8.23 -12.13
CA ASN A 15 -3.13 -8.57 -12.74
C ASN A 15 -2.81 -10.04 -12.44
N ALA A 16 -2.84 -10.90 -13.45
CA ALA A 16 -2.44 -12.30 -13.36
C ALA A 16 -1.13 -12.48 -14.13
N TYR A 17 -0.01 -12.56 -13.42
CA TYR A 17 1.29 -12.57 -14.09
C TYR A 17 2.00 -13.92 -14.06
N CYS A 18 2.94 -14.12 -13.15
CA CYS A 18 3.87 -15.22 -13.25
C CYS A 18 3.40 -16.54 -12.65
N ILE A 19 2.33 -16.55 -11.85
CA ILE A 19 1.75 -17.79 -11.30
C ILE A 19 0.25 -17.87 -11.53
N SER A 20 -0.24 -19.08 -11.83
CA SER A 20 -1.66 -19.34 -12.01
C SER A 20 -2.45 -19.11 -10.71
N GLY A 21 -3.58 -18.45 -10.82
CA GLY A 21 -4.47 -18.17 -9.68
C GLY A 21 -4.07 -16.96 -8.83
N TYR A 22 -2.99 -16.25 -9.21
CA TYR A 22 -2.66 -14.97 -8.60
C TYR A 22 -3.42 -13.84 -9.31
N ASP A 23 -3.99 -12.93 -8.55
CA ASP A 23 -4.34 -11.59 -8.98
C ASP A 23 -4.13 -10.59 -7.82
N GLU A 24 -3.64 -9.41 -8.15
CA GLU A 24 -3.28 -8.39 -7.17
C GLU A 24 -4.47 -7.95 -6.33
N LYS A 25 -5.62 -7.72 -6.98
CA LYS A 25 -6.84 -7.31 -6.28
C LYS A 25 -7.22 -8.27 -5.16
N THR A 26 -7.35 -9.55 -5.48
CA THR A 26 -7.73 -10.58 -4.50
C THR A 26 -6.72 -10.67 -3.35
N GLN A 27 -5.43 -10.60 -3.64
CA GLN A 27 -4.39 -10.69 -2.62
C GLN A 27 -4.39 -9.44 -1.72
N CYS A 28 -4.47 -8.25 -2.30
CA CYS A 28 -4.52 -7.00 -1.53
C CYS A 28 -5.81 -6.84 -0.72
N GLU A 29 -6.96 -7.35 -1.21
CA GLU A 29 -8.19 -7.40 -0.43
C GLU A 29 -8.07 -8.32 0.80
N LYS A 30 -7.48 -9.52 0.65
CA LYS A 30 -7.20 -10.42 1.79
C LYS A 30 -6.26 -9.76 2.79
N LEU A 31 -5.16 -9.18 2.31
CA LEU A 31 -4.19 -8.48 3.15
C LEU A 31 -4.86 -7.31 3.91
N SER A 32 -5.67 -6.52 3.23
CA SER A 32 -6.44 -5.43 3.85
C SER A 32 -7.30 -5.93 5.00
N GLY A 33 -8.00 -7.05 4.82
CA GLY A 33 -8.81 -7.66 5.88
C GLY A 33 -7.99 -8.17 7.06
N LEU A 34 -6.76 -8.66 6.84
CA LEU A 34 -5.84 -9.05 7.89
C LEU A 34 -5.32 -7.81 8.65
N VAL A 35 -4.87 -6.80 7.93
CA VAL A 35 -4.38 -5.54 8.51
C VAL A 35 -5.47 -4.85 9.31
N GLN A 36 -6.72 -4.84 8.83
CA GLN A 36 -7.84 -4.29 9.56
C GLN A 36 -8.02 -4.98 10.92
N ARG A 37 -8.09 -6.31 10.94
CA ARG A 37 -8.27 -7.08 12.19
C ARG A 37 -7.15 -6.83 13.20
N GLU A 38 -5.90 -6.80 12.73
CA GLU A 38 -4.75 -6.55 13.59
C GLU A 38 -4.76 -5.12 14.16
N LEU A 39 -5.08 -4.12 13.35
CA LEU A 39 -5.13 -2.73 13.80
C LEU A 39 -6.30 -2.48 14.77
N GLU A 40 -7.46 -3.09 14.54
CA GLU A 40 -8.64 -2.95 15.40
C GLU A 40 -8.44 -3.61 16.79
N ALA A 41 -7.43 -4.48 16.94
CA ALA A 41 -7.05 -5.02 18.25
C ALA A 41 -6.37 -3.99 19.17
N TYR A 42 -5.93 -2.85 18.62
CA TYR A 42 -5.31 -1.79 19.42
C TYR A 42 -6.34 -0.76 19.89
N GLU A 43 -6.36 -0.50 21.19
CA GLU A 43 -7.21 0.55 21.76
C GLU A 43 -6.86 1.91 21.15
N GLY A 44 -7.88 2.67 20.76
CA GLY A 44 -7.71 4.00 20.17
C GLY A 44 -7.34 3.97 18.68
N VAL A 45 -7.50 2.85 17.99
CA VAL A 45 -7.41 2.73 16.52
C VAL A 45 -8.79 2.40 15.95
N SER A 46 -9.15 3.08 14.86
CA SER A 46 -10.32 2.75 14.04
C SER A 46 -9.90 2.57 12.60
N VAL A 47 -10.40 1.55 11.93
CA VAL A 47 -10.03 1.23 10.55
C VAL A 47 -11.25 1.31 9.65
N TYR A 48 -11.06 1.88 8.47
CA TYR A 48 -12.06 2.00 7.41
C TYR A 48 -11.52 1.35 6.16
N ALA A 49 -12.22 0.36 5.62
CA ALA A 49 -11.91 -0.20 4.31
C ALA A 49 -12.55 0.64 3.19
N ALA A 50 -11.85 0.76 2.07
CA ALA A 50 -12.36 1.46 0.90
C ALA A 50 -13.67 0.85 0.42
N THR A 51 -14.65 1.68 0.05
CA THR A 51 -15.90 1.26 -0.58
C THR A 51 -15.97 1.63 -2.06
N VAL A 52 -15.06 2.47 -2.54
CA VAL A 52 -14.93 2.86 -3.94
C VAL A 52 -14.04 1.86 -4.68
N PHE A 53 -14.62 1.14 -5.65
CA PHE A 53 -13.95 0.12 -6.47
C PHE A 53 -14.13 0.41 -7.96
N SER A 54 -13.71 1.58 -8.39
CA SER A 54 -13.71 1.97 -9.80
C SER A 54 -12.30 2.38 -10.20
N GLU A 55 -11.64 1.60 -11.02
CA GLU A 55 -10.24 1.84 -11.44
C GLU A 55 -9.99 3.28 -11.93
N SER A 56 -10.95 3.85 -12.64
CA SER A 56 -10.86 5.25 -13.12
C SER A 56 -11.02 6.30 -12.02
N ARG A 57 -11.44 5.92 -10.81
CA ARG A 57 -11.77 6.84 -9.71
C ARG A 57 -11.06 6.53 -8.39
N ASP A 58 -10.37 5.41 -8.29
CA ASP A 58 -9.75 4.98 -7.04
C ASP A 58 -8.80 6.06 -6.49
N TYR A 59 -7.96 6.62 -7.33
CA TYR A 59 -7.02 7.68 -6.95
C TYR A 59 -7.67 9.05 -6.63
N LYS A 60 -8.99 9.21 -6.82
CA LYS A 60 -9.77 10.41 -6.44
C LYS A 60 -10.86 10.08 -5.45
N GLY A 61 -11.70 9.11 -5.76
CA GLY A 61 -12.87 8.75 -4.95
C GLY A 61 -12.49 8.21 -3.58
N ARG A 62 -11.48 7.36 -3.50
CA ARG A 62 -10.98 6.84 -2.22
C ARG A 62 -10.35 7.90 -1.33
N PRO A 63 -9.49 8.81 -1.82
CA PRO A 63 -9.01 9.95 -1.03
C PRO A 63 -10.14 10.88 -0.56
N GLU A 64 -11.18 11.07 -1.35
CA GLU A 64 -12.37 11.83 -0.96
C GLU A 64 -13.13 11.13 0.17
N GLU A 65 -13.35 9.83 0.06
CA GLU A 65 -13.97 9.00 1.10
C GLU A 65 -13.15 9.04 2.40
N ALA A 66 -11.83 8.83 2.32
CA ALA A 66 -10.94 8.90 3.48
C ALA A 66 -11.01 10.25 4.21
N ALA A 67 -10.99 11.34 3.46
CA ALA A 67 -11.11 12.68 4.01
C ALA A 67 -12.49 12.92 4.65
N ALA A 68 -13.58 12.45 4.02
CA ALA A 68 -14.94 12.57 4.56
C ALA A 68 -15.12 11.80 5.87
N LEU A 69 -14.42 10.67 6.04
CA LEU A 69 -14.38 9.88 7.27
C LEU A 69 -13.48 10.51 8.35
N GLY A 70 -12.70 11.54 8.00
CA GLY A 70 -11.71 12.17 8.87
C GLY A 70 -10.56 11.24 9.19
N ALA A 71 -10.10 10.46 8.21
CA ALA A 71 -8.96 9.58 8.37
C ALA A 71 -7.66 10.38 8.62
N ASP A 72 -6.82 9.88 9.54
CA ASP A 72 -5.48 10.43 9.77
C ASP A 72 -4.49 9.89 8.75
N TYR A 73 -4.64 8.61 8.38
CA TYR A 73 -3.76 7.90 7.45
C TYR A 73 -4.55 7.26 6.32
N TYR A 74 -3.96 7.33 5.13
CA TYR A 74 -4.38 6.61 3.92
C TYR A 74 -3.30 5.60 3.57
N LEU A 75 -3.59 4.31 3.69
CA LEU A 75 -2.67 3.23 3.37
C LEU A 75 -3.19 2.47 2.15
N ALA A 76 -2.55 2.72 1.00
CA ALA A 76 -2.78 1.93 -0.20
C ALA A 76 -1.91 0.65 -0.14
N LEU A 77 -2.52 -0.48 -0.39
CA LEU A 77 -1.89 -1.81 -0.37
C LEU A 77 -1.84 -2.35 -1.78
N HIS A 78 -0.64 -2.56 -2.29
CA HIS A 78 -0.35 -3.03 -3.63
C HIS A 78 0.70 -4.14 -3.63
N ASP A 79 0.79 -4.85 -4.74
CA ASP A 79 1.89 -5.74 -5.08
C ASP A 79 2.57 -5.23 -6.35
N ASN A 80 3.88 -5.09 -6.31
CA ASN A 80 4.68 -4.43 -7.34
C ASN A 80 4.94 -5.31 -8.57
N ALA A 81 5.31 -4.67 -9.68
CA ALA A 81 5.86 -5.30 -10.86
C ALA A 81 6.99 -4.44 -11.45
N TYR A 82 8.02 -5.07 -12.02
CA TYR A 82 9.11 -4.33 -12.66
C TYR A 82 9.70 -5.10 -13.85
N ASP A 83 10.69 -5.97 -13.66
CA ASP A 83 11.41 -6.67 -14.73
C ASP A 83 11.45 -8.21 -14.56
N GLY A 84 10.62 -8.74 -13.66
CA GLY A 84 10.52 -10.18 -13.37
C GLY A 84 11.69 -10.76 -12.56
N ALA A 85 12.50 -9.93 -11.90
CA ALA A 85 13.70 -10.39 -11.19
C ALA A 85 13.87 -9.84 -9.76
N HIS A 86 12.91 -9.07 -9.27
CA HIS A 86 13.03 -8.39 -7.99
C HIS A 86 12.17 -8.99 -6.88
N CYS A 87 12.65 -8.79 -5.67
CA CYS A 87 12.00 -9.19 -4.43
C CYS A 87 12.22 -8.12 -3.35
N GLY A 88 11.24 -7.97 -2.48
CA GLY A 88 11.25 -7.07 -1.34
C GLY A 88 10.15 -6.02 -1.39
N ALA A 89 9.79 -5.53 -0.21
CA ALA A 89 8.79 -4.48 -0.08
C ALA A 89 9.34 -3.12 -0.48
N GLN A 90 8.50 -2.30 -1.08
CA GLN A 90 8.73 -0.89 -1.32
C GLN A 90 7.61 -0.05 -0.70
N ALA A 91 7.90 1.17 -0.31
CA ALA A 91 6.88 2.11 0.13
C ALA A 91 7.12 3.49 -0.47
N PHE A 92 6.04 4.15 -0.85
CA PHE A 92 6.06 5.50 -1.39
C PHE A 92 5.41 6.47 -0.41
N TYR A 93 6.03 7.64 -0.25
CA TYR A 93 5.58 8.70 0.66
C TYR A 93 5.42 10.04 -0.06
N HIS A 94 4.71 10.98 0.58
CA HIS A 94 4.70 12.38 0.13
C HIS A 94 5.90 13.14 0.72
N PRO A 95 6.74 13.83 -0.11
CA PRO A 95 7.98 14.45 0.35
C PRO A 95 7.77 15.54 1.41
N ASP A 96 6.67 16.26 1.35
CA ASP A 96 6.35 17.33 2.32
C ASP A 96 5.71 16.80 3.61
N SER A 97 5.60 15.46 3.78
CA SER A 97 5.04 14.86 4.98
C SER A 97 6.06 13.98 5.71
N PRO A 98 6.71 14.48 6.78
CA PRO A 98 7.62 13.67 7.59
C PRO A 98 6.93 12.43 8.19
N ARG A 99 5.65 12.51 8.55
CA ARG A 99 4.86 11.38 9.07
C ARG A 99 4.62 10.32 7.99
N SER A 100 4.35 10.72 6.76
CA SER A 100 4.24 9.81 5.62
C SER A 100 5.56 9.05 5.39
N LYS A 101 6.68 9.75 5.39
CA LYS A 101 8.00 9.16 5.25
C LYS A 101 8.34 8.19 6.38
N ALA A 102 8.07 8.58 7.62
CA ALA A 102 8.32 7.73 8.79
C ALA A 102 7.51 6.43 8.74
N LEU A 103 6.22 6.51 8.39
CA LEU A 103 5.36 5.32 8.23
C LEU A 103 5.84 4.44 7.07
N ALA A 104 6.12 5.01 5.90
CA ALA A 104 6.62 4.28 4.74
C ALA A 104 7.93 3.54 5.07
N THR A 105 8.85 4.20 5.79
CA THR A 105 10.11 3.58 6.23
C THR A 105 9.86 2.39 7.16
N ALA A 106 9.04 2.58 8.18
CA ALA A 106 8.75 1.52 9.15
C ALA A 106 8.09 0.30 8.49
N LEU A 107 7.14 0.51 7.57
CA LEU A 107 6.46 -0.57 6.86
C LEU A 107 7.42 -1.34 5.95
N ALA A 108 8.18 -0.65 5.10
CA ALA A 108 9.11 -1.30 4.18
C ALA A 108 10.21 -2.07 4.92
N GLU A 109 10.81 -1.49 5.97
CA GLU A 109 11.84 -2.14 6.78
C GLU A 109 11.30 -3.40 7.49
N ARG A 110 10.10 -3.32 8.08
CA ARG A 110 9.50 -4.47 8.78
C ARG A 110 9.14 -5.60 7.84
N LEU A 111 8.55 -5.31 6.67
CA LEU A 111 8.25 -6.33 5.68
C LEU A 111 9.53 -6.97 5.13
N ASN A 112 10.54 -6.18 4.80
CA ASN A 112 11.82 -6.69 4.32
C ASN A 112 12.55 -7.54 5.38
N ALA A 113 12.38 -7.24 6.66
CA ALA A 113 12.95 -8.03 7.75
C ALA A 113 12.29 -9.41 7.93
N VAL A 114 11.03 -9.57 7.52
CA VAL A 114 10.31 -10.87 7.59
C VAL A 114 10.26 -11.60 6.26
N CYS A 115 10.66 -10.95 5.17
CA CYS A 115 10.75 -11.59 3.86
C CYS A 115 11.82 -12.68 3.89
N THR A 116 11.43 -13.91 3.58
CA THR A 116 12.35 -15.06 3.56
C THR A 116 13.19 -15.15 2.29
N LEU A 117 12.93 -14.29 1.32
CA LEU A 117 13.67 -14.18 0.08
C LEU A 117 14.70 -13.05 0.17
N PRO A 118 15.81 -13.13 -0.57
CA PRO A 118 16.77 -12.04 -0.65
C PRO A 118 16.12 -10.77 -1.20
N VAL A 119 16.17 -9.68 -0.45
CA VAL A 119 15.70 -8.38 -0.93
C VAL A 119 16.69 -7.85 -1.96
N THR A 120 16.22 -7.65 -3.18
CA THR A 120 17.08 -7.29 -4.32
C THR A 120 16.90 -5.83 -4.78
N PHE A 121 15.83 -5.16 -4.37
CA PHE A 121 15.58 -3.78 -4.78
C PHE A 121 16.28 -2.78 -3.82
N PRO A 122 17.17 -1.90 -4.33
CA PRO A 122 18.10 -1.14 -3.49
C PRO A 122 17.45 0.01 -2.70
N ASN A 123 16.30 0.51 -3.13
CA ASN A 123 15.65 1.68 -2.55
C ASN A 123 14.21 1.37 -2.11
N PRO A 124 14.02 0.81 -0.90
CA PRO A 124 12.70 0.40 -0.44
C PRO A 124 11.77 1.57 -0.10
N VAL A 125 12.29 2.78 0.11
CA VAL A 125 11.48 3.96 0.49
C VAL A 125 11.70 5.08 -0.51
N ARG A 126 10.65 5.50 -1.20
CA ARG A 126 10.74 6.39 -2.35
C ARG A 126 9.76 7.56 -2.26
N ASP A 127 10.18 8.67 -2.83
CA ASP A 127 9.30 9.82 -3.05
C ASP A 127 8.25 9.48 -4.12
N GLY A 128 6.99 9.40 -3.69
CA GLY A 128 5.86 9.06 -4.57
C GLY A 128 5.47 10.17 -5.54
N MET A 129 5.96 11.40 -5.33
CA MET A 129 5.71 12.52 -6.23
C MET A 129 6.64 12.54 -7.44
N GLN A 130 7.70 11.73 -7.47
CA GLN A 130 8.58 11.59 -8.63
C GLN A 130 8.06 10.61 -9.70
N ALA A 131 7.00 9.86 -9.41
CA ALA A 131 6.39 8.97 -10.39
C ALA A 131 5.72 9.76 -11.53
N PHE A 132 5.61 9.12 -12.70
CA PHE A 132 4.91 9.67 -13.88
C PHE A 132 5.41 11.07 -14.27
N ASP A 133 6.72 11.21 -14.48
CA ASP A 133 7.39 12.47 -14.87
C ASP A 133 7.07 13.63 -13.93
N GLY A 134 6.97 13.37 -12.63
CA GLY A 134 6.69 14.37 -11.60
C GLY A 134 5.20 14.64 -11.36
N ALA A 135 4.30 13.97 -12.03
CA ALA A 135 2.86 14.04 -11.73
C ALA A 135 2.50 13.39 -10.39
N GLY A 136 3.30 12.42 -9.96
CA GLY A 136 3.15 11.66 -8.73
C GLY A 136 2.01 10.64 -8.75
N TYR A 137 2.08 9.68 -7.84
CA TYR A 137 0.97 8.77 -7.62
C TYR A 137 -0.27 9.51 -7.13
N GLY A 138 -1.43 9.22 -7.72
CA GLY A 138 -2.71 9.80 -7.30
C GLY A 138 -3.03 9.48 -5.83
N GLU A 139 -2.73 8.27 -5.38
CA GLU A 139 -2.93 7.81 -4.00
C GLU A 139 -1.89 8.35 -2.99
N ILE A 140 -0.92 9.11 -3.44
CA ILE A 140 -0.03 9.94 -2.59
C ILE A 140 -0.51 11.39 -2.62
N ARG A 141 -0.68 11.95 -3.81
CA ARG A 141 -1.01 13.36 -4.01
C ARG A 141 -2.39 13.73 -3.47
N GLU A 142 -3.41 12.94 -3.81
CA GLU A 142 -4.79 13.33 -3.52
C GLU A 142 -5.19 13.23 -2.03
N PRO A 143 -4.78 12.18 -1.28
CA PRO A 143 -4.98 12.17 0.17
C PRO A 143 -4.23 13.32 0.87
N TYR A 144 -2.97 13.57 0.47
CA TYR A 144 -2.18 14.65 1.05
C TYR A 144 -2.83 16.02 0.89
N ARG A 145 -3.35 16.33 -0.31
CA ARG A 145 -4.09 17.57 -0.59
C ARG A 145 -5.33 17.75 0.29
N ARG A 146 -5.86 16.66 0.82
CA ARG A 146 -7.04 16.62 1.70
C ARG A 146 -6.69 16.53 3.18
N GLY A 147 -5.40 16.65 3.52
CA GLY A 147 -4.93 16.61 4.91
C GLY A 147 -4.80 15.21 5.50
N VAL A 148 -4.90 14.16 4.69
CA VAL A 148 -4.70 12.77 5.10
C VAL A 148 -3.27 12.34 4.78
N ILE A 149 -2.61 11.65 5.69
CA ILE A 149 -1.22 11.21 5.55
C ILE A 149 -1.16 9.96 4.65
N PRO A 150 -0.61 10.04 3.42
CA PRO A 150 -0.63 8.93 2.50
C PRO A 150 0.61 8.03 2.60
N VAL A 151 0.43 6.75 2.38
CA VAL A 151 1.50 5.80 2.04
C VAL A 151 0.95 4.82 1.01
N ILE A 152 1.71 4.52 -0.04
CA ILE A 152 1.54 3.32 -0.85
C ILE A 152 2.55 2.29 -0.37
N LEU A 153 2.08 1.09 -0.07
CA LEU A 153 2.89 -0.05 0.30
C LEU A 153 2.80 -1.10 -0.80
N GLU A 154 3.91 -1.33 -1.46
CA GLU A 154 4.12 -2.44 -2.40
C GLU A 154 4.71 -3.61 -1.60
N VAL A 155 3.92 -4.63 -1.34
CA VAL A 155 4.29 -5.68 -0.37
C VAL A 155 5.42 -6.55 -0.89
N ASN A 156 5.40 -6.90 -2.17
CA ASN A 156 6.46 -7.60 -2.87
C ASN A 156 6.22 -7.52 -4.39
N PHE A 157 6.99 -8.23 -5.21
CA PHE A 157 6.90 -8.22 -6.68
C PHE A 157 6.13 -9.44 -7.19
N HIS A 158 4.97 -9.21 -7.79
CA HIS A 158 4.13 -10.30 -8.31
C HIS A 158 4.54 -10.81 -9.71
N ASP A 159 5.43 -10.12 -10.41
CA ASP A 159 5.99 -10.51 -11.70
C ASP A 159 7.26 -11.39 -11.59
N TYR A 160 7.75 -11.64 -10.38
CA TYR A 160 8.83 -12.57 -10.06
C TYR A 160 8.28 -13.80 -9.34
N GLU A 161 8.38 -14.98 -9.95
CA GLU A 161 7.73 -16.21 -9.46
C GLU A 161 8.00 -16.54 -7.99
N PRO A 162 9.25 -16.51 -7.47
CA PRO A 162 9.49 -16.77 -6.05
C PRO A 162 8.76 -15.78 -5.14
N SER A 163 8.72 -14.53 -5.53
CA SER A 163 8.06 -13.45 -4.79
C SER A 163 6.54 -13.60 -4.81
N ALA A 164 5.96 -13.90 -5.98
CA ALA A 164 4.52 -14.16 -6.11
C ALA A 164 4.08 -15.38 -5.27
N ARG A 165 4.90 -16.45 -5.23
CA ARG A 165 4.65 -17.62 -4.35
C ARG A 165 4.73 -17.25 -2.87
N TRP A 166 5.66 -16.39 -2.49
CA TRP A 166 5.77 -15.87 -1.13
C TRP A 166 4.52 -15.06 -0.76
N LEU A 167 4.05 -14.16 -1.64
CA LEU A 167 2.82 -13.38 -1.44
C LEU A 167 1.60 -14.26 -1.18
N VAL A 168 1.43 -15.33 -1.95
CA VAL A 168 0.30 -16.26 -1.77
C VAL A 168 0.44 -17.14 -0.54
N GLY A 169 1.65 -17.52 -0.17
CA GLY A 169 1.92 -18.45 0.93
C GLY A 169 1.99 -17.85 2.32
N THR A 170 2.08 -16.53 2.43
CA THR A 170 2.26 -15.80 3.70
C THR A 170 0.98 -15.13 4.23
N GLN A 171 -0.15 -15.35 3.58
CA GLN A 171 -1.45 -14.76 3.94
C GLN A 171 -2.32 -15.70 4.77
#